data_108581eb50c6e4dcfcc407801e969d66
#
_entry.id   108581eb50c6e4dcfcc407801e969d66
#
_cell.length_a   1.000
_cell.length_b   1.000
_cell.length_c   1.000
_cell.angle_alpha   90.00
_cell.angle_beta   90.00
_cell.angle_gamma   90.00
#
_symmetry.space_group_name_H-M   'P 1'
#
loop_
_entity.id
_entity.type
_entity.pdbx_description
1 polymer ?
#
loop_
_entity_poly.entity_id
_entity_poly.type
_entity_poly.pdbx_seq_one_letter_code
_entity_poly.pdbx_strand_id
1 'polypeptide(L)'
;MRKPINLKQKAALAALLLVFAFSAPTLAVIPPSNTEAQILFAGAKFYRTELYFGMDIPGGGTVSEEDWSKFLNDEVTPKFPDGFTVIESYGQYKDKSGQIVKEKSRVLILLYPKKLLKDNDPKIEEIRAAYKKTFKQESVLRLDFSQTVRVSF
;
A
#
# COMPACT_ATOMS: atom_id res chain seq x y z
N MET A 1 97.66 16.22 5.14
CA MET A 1 96.62 15.78 6.13
C MET A 1 95.50 16.76 6.09
N ARG A 2 94.37 16.39 5.44
CA ARG A 2 93.13 17.22 5.42
C ARG A 2 92.18 16.63 6.37
N LYS A 3 91.75 17.43 7.36
CA LYS A 3 90.71 17.05 8.36
C LYS A 3 89.33 16.89 7.68
N PRO A 4 88.57 15.92 8.01
CA PRO A 4 87.20 15.76 7.49
C PRO A 4 86.25 16.81 8.04
N ILE A 5 85.42 17.38 7.14
CA ILE A 5 84.41 18.38 7.44
C ILE A 5 83.23 17.69 8.11
N ASN A 6 82.85 18.23 9.24
CA ASN A 6 81.78 17.70 10.14
C ASN A 6 80.38 17.82 9.53
N LEU A 7 79.70 16.72 9.44
CA LEU A 7 78.39 16.51 8.76
C LEU A 7 77.20 17.15 9.46
N LYS A 8 77.44 17.98 10.47
CA LYS A 8 76.38 18.56 11.32
C LYS A 8 75.94 19.99 10.95
N GLN A 9 76.37 20.53 9.83
CA GLN A 9 75.98 21.89 9.42
C GLN A 9 75.12 22.00 8.15
N LYS A 10 74.44 20.94 7.76
CA LYS A 10 73.51 20.97 6.62
C LYS A 10 72.03 20.80 7.04
N ALA A 11 71.66 21.27 8.19
CA ALA A 11 70.27 21.19 8.64
C ALA A 11 69.76 22.57 9.08
N ALA A 12 69.63 23.50 8.17
CA ALA A 12 68.90 24.74 8.46
C ALA A 12 68.44 25.42 7.16
N LEU A 13 67.56 24.77 6.41
CA LEU A 13 66.65 25.45 5.48
C LEU A 13 65.39 24.57 5.34
N ALA A 14 64.63 24.45 6.44
CA ALA A 14 63.27 23.96 6.37
C ALA A 14 62.37 25.13 5.97
N ALA A 15 62.03 25.15 4.68
CA ALA A 15 61.00 26.05 4.17
C ALA A 15 59.65 25.74 4.86
N LEU A 16 59.17 26.65 5.64
CA LEU A 16 57.86 26.63 6.26
C LEU A 16 56.80 26.86 5.20
N LEU A 17 56.33 25.80 4.54
CA LEU A 17 55.14 25.82 3.72
C LEU A 17 53.93 25.92 4.59
N LEU A 18 53.42 27.13 4.80
CA LEU A 18 52.10 27.39 5.38
C LEU A 18 51.06 26.91 4.39
N VAL A 19 50.56 25.67 4.57
CA VAL A 19 49.38 25.19 3.86
C VAL A 19 48.17 25.86 4.54
N PHE A 20 47.67 26.93 3.93
CA PHE A 20 46.34 27.45 4.22
C PHE A 20 45.32 26.41 3.75
N ALA A 21 44.85 25.55 4.65
CA ALA A 21 43.67 24.75 4.43
C ALA A 21 42.46 25.68 4.35
N PHE A 22 42.07 26.05 3.15
CA PHE A 22 40.79 26.68 2.89
C PHE A 22 39.70 25.63 3.17
N SER A 23 39.19 25.57 4.42
CA SER A 23 37.99 24.82 4.73
C SER A 23 36.81 25.61 4.15
N ALA A 24 36.38 25.22 2.95
CA ALA A 24 35.11 25.68 2.43
C ALA A 24 34.01 25.24 3.40
N PRO A 25 33.08 26.13 3.80
CA PRO A 25 31.94 25.69 4.57
C PRO A 25 31.13 24.71 3.73
N THR A 26 31.15 23.45 4.08
CA THR A 26 30.18 22.47 3.56
C THR A 26 28.82 22.95 4.05
N LEU A 27 28.05 23.53 3.14
CA LEU A 27 26.62 23.74 3.35
C LEU A 27 26.04 22.34 3.55
N ALA A 28 25.79 21.99 4.81
CA ALA A 28 25.01 20.81 5.14
C ALA A 28 23.64 20.97 4.49
N VAL A 29 23.39 20.23 3.43
CA VAL A 29 22.04 20.10 2.89
C VAL A 29 21.25 19.36 3.97
N ILE A 30 20.51 20.12 4.77
CA ILE A 30 19.57 19.56 5.74
C ILE A 30 18.49 18.90 4.88
N PRO A 31 18.32 17.56 4.92
CA PRO A 31 17.22 16.92 4.20
C PRO A 31 15.93 17.53 4.75
N PRO A 32 14.92 17.80 3.89
CA PRO A 32 13.66 18.33 4.36
C PRO A 32 13.15 17.45 5.49
N SER A 33 12.88 18.05 6.64
CA SER A 33 12.38 17.31 7.78
C SER A 33 11.10 16.61 7.37
N ASN A 34 10.97 15.31 7.60
CA ASN A 34 9.76 14.53 7.31
C ASN A 34 8.49 15.11 7.99
N THR A 35 8.64 16.14 8.77
CA THR A 35 7.60 16.83 9.52
C THR A 35 6.60 17.53 8.58
N GLU A 36 7.03 18.18 7.51
CA GLU A 36 6.11 18.83 6.55
C GLU A 36 5.30 17.81 5.76
N ALA A 37 5.93 16.71 5.32
CA ALA A 37 5.22 15.61 4.66
C ALA A 37 4.24 14.92 5.61
N GLN A 38 4.50 14.88 6.91
CA GLN A 38 3.58 14.34 7.92
C GLN A 38 2.38 15.25 8.17
N ILE A 39 2.55 16.56 8.06
CA ILE A 39 1.46 17.54 8.22
C ILE A 39 0.51 17.47 7.01
N LEU A 40 1.04 17.31 5.79
CA LEU A 40 0.24 17.23 4.56
C LEU A 40 -0.63 15.96 4.50
N PHE A 41 -0.26 14.90 5.23
CA PHE A 41 -0.97 13.62 5.25
C PHE A 41 -1.34 13.22 6.68
N ALA A 42 -2.02 14.12 7.41
CA ALA A 42 -2.61 13.78 8.70
C ALA A 42 -3.62 12.64 8.53
N GLY A 43 -3.71 11.77 9.53
CA GLY A 43 -4.65 10.65 9.55
C GLY A 43 -4.00 9.32 9.95
N ALA A 44 -4.83 8.39 10.34
CA ALA A 44 -4.39 7.03 10.72
C ALA A 44 -4.05 6.19 9.47
N LYS A 45 -3.14 5.23 9.63
CA LYS A 45 -2.77 4.30 8.55
C LYS A 45 -3.77 3.16 8.47
N PHE A 46 -4.41 3.01 7.33
CA PHE A 46 -5.37 1.95 7.04
C PHE A 46 -4.90 1.12 5.86
N TYR A 47 -5.24 -0.16 5.87
CA TYR A 47 -5.24 -1.00 4.67
C TYR A 47 -6.54 -0.82 3.91
N ARG A 48 -6.45 -1.01 2.60
CA ARG A 48 -7.59 -1.08 1.69
C ARG A 48 -7.63 -2.47 1.07
N THR A 49 -8.78 -3.12 1.17
CA THR A 49 -9.09 -4.35 0.44
C THR A 49 -10.35 -4.12 -0.38
N GLU A 50 -10.36 -4.62 -1.58
CA GLU A 50 -11.51 -4.59 -2.47
C GLU A 50 -11.93 -6.02 -2.82
N LEU A 51 -13.24 -6.27 -2.75
CA LEU A 51 -13.85 -7.51 -3.20
C LEU A 51 -14.79 -7.23 -4.36
N TYR A 52 -14.66 -8.01 -5.44
CA TYR A 52 -15.46 -7.87 -6.64
C TYR A 52 -16.42 -9.04 -6.75
N PHE A 53 -17.71 -8.73 -6.71
CA PHE A 53 -18.79 -9.70 -6.72
C PHE A 53 -19.51 -9.65 -8.06
N GLY A 54 -19.44 -10.73 -8.85
CA GLY A 54 -20.27 -10.89 -10.05
C GLY A 54 -21.74 -11.04 -9.66
N MET A 55 -22.61 -10.39 -10.40
CA MET A 55 -24.05 -10.41 -10.09
C MET A 55 -24.81 -11.46 -10.89
N ASP A 56 -24.23 -12.05 -11.92
CA ASP A 56 -24.87 -13.11 -12.69
C ASP A 56 -24.70 -14.46 -11.98
N ILE A 57 -25.80 -15.21 -11.86
CA ILE A 57 -25.80 -16.51 -11.18
C ILE A 57 -25.55 -17.62 -12.21
N PRO A 58 -24.55 -18.49 -12.04
CA PRO A 58 -24.35 -19.63 -12.91
C PRO A 58 -25.59 -20.52 -13.01
N GLY A 59 -26.03 -20.75 -14.24
CA GLY A 59 -27.29 -21.48 -14.50
C GLY A 59 -28.52 -20.59 -14.73
N GLY A 60 -28.36 -19.28 -14.62
CA GLY A 60 -29.35 -18.27 -14.96
C GLY A 60 -29.82 -17.43 -13.78
N GLY A 61 -30.22 -16.21 -14.09
CA GLY A 61 -30.64 -15.21 -13.13
C GLY A 61 -29.51 -14.29 -12.64
N THR A 62 -29.88 -13.33 -11.82
CA THR A 62 -28.97 -12.35 -11.22
C THR A 62 -29.25 -12.25 -9.73
N VAL A 63 -28.25 -11.87 -8.97
CA VAL A 63 -28.42 -11.55 -7.55
C VAL A 63 -29.30 -10.31 -7.44
N SER A 64 -30.46 -10.46 -6.80
CA SER A 64 -31.40 -9.36 -6.62
C SER A 64 -30.91 -8.31 -5.64
N GLU A 65 -31.49 -7.11 -5.64
CA GLU A 65 -31.20 -6.07 -4.65
C GLU A 65 -31.50 -6.54 -3.22
N GLU A 66 -32.58 -7.30 -3.07
CA GLU A 66 -33.00 -7.86 -1.77
C GLU A 66 -31.97 -8.89 -1.27
N ASP A 67 -31.56 -9.83 -2.12
CA ASP A 67 -30.56 -10.84 -1.78
C ASP A 67 -29.21 -10.21 -1.47
N TRP A 68 -28.81 -9.20 -2.24
CA TRP A 68 -27.60 -8.45 -1.98
C TRP A 68 -27.66 -7.72 -0.64
N SER A 69 -28.75 -7.00 -0.37
CA SER A 69 -28.94 -6.29 0.91
C SER A 69 -28.92 -7.27 2.08
N LYS A 70 -29.57 -8.42 1.94
CA LYS A 70 -29.54 -9.47 2.94
C LYS A 70 -28.10 -9.99 3.17
N PHE A 71 -27.36 -10.25 2.11
CA PHE A 71 -25.97 -10.67 2.21
C PHE A 71 -25.10 -9.64 2.94
N LEU A 72 -25.26 -8.34 2.64
CA LEU A 72 -24.53 -7.28 3.33
C LEU A 72 -24.86 -7.26 4.83
N ASN A 73 -26.14 -7.39 5.17
CA ASN A 73 -26.60 -7.35 6.56
C ASN A 73 -26.13 -8.55 7.38
N ASP A 74 -26.18 -9.74 6.78
CA ASP A 74 -25.94 -10.98 7.52
C ASP A 74 -24.44 -11.36 7.54
N GLU A 75 -23.72 -11.06 6.46
CA GLU A 75 -22.34 -11.56 6.29
C GLU A 75 -21.27 -10.46 6.37
N VAL A 76 -21.57 -9.25 5.91
CA VAL A 76 -20.55 -8.19 5.83
C VAL A 76 -20.60 -7.29 7.07
N THR A 77 -21.77 -6.73 7.38
CA THR A 77 -21.93 -5.77 8.48
C THR A 77 -21.45 -6.31 9.83
N PRO A 78 -21.74 -7.58 10.22
CA PRO A 78 -21.26 -8.09 11.50
C PRO A 78 -19.74 -8.19 11.61
N LYS A 79 -19.06 -8.35 10.47
CA LYS A 79 -17.60 -8.47 10.41
C LYS A 79 -16.88 -7.13 10.29
N PHE A 80 -17.56 -6.15 9.68
CA PHE A 80 -17.06 -4.77 9.46
C PHE A 80 -18.09 -3.73 9.89
N PRO A 81 -18.41 -3.67 11.20
CA PRO A 81 -19.47 -2.78 11.73
C PRO A 81 -19.11 -1.30 11.63
N ASP A 82 -17.80 -0.96 11.54
CA ASP A 82 -17.35 0.42 11.41
C ASP A 82 -17.64 1.02 10.02
N GLY A 83 -18.05 0.17 9.07
CA GLY A 83 -18.50 0.59 7.75
C GLY A 83 -17.66 0.03 6.59
N PHE A 84 -18.26 0.13 5.42
CA PHE A 84 -17.69 -0.23 4.13
C PHE A 84 -18.38 0.57 3.04
N THR A 85 -17.78 0.58 1.84
CA THR A 85 -18.36 1.24 0.66
C THR A 85 -18.70 0.20 -0.39
N VAL A 86 -19.85 0.33 -1.03
CA VAL A 86 -20.26 -0.48 -2.18
C VAL A 86 -20.32 0.42 -3.41
N ILE A 87 -19.74 -0.04 -4.50
CA ILE A 87 -19.80 0.62 -5.81
C ILE A 87 -20.41 -0.35 -6.81
N GLU A 88 -21.42 0.10 -7.55
CA GLU A 88 -21.90 -0.64 -8.72
C GLU A 88 -20.90 -0.51 -9.85
N SER A 89 -20.60 -1.61 -10.50
CA SER A 89 -19.64 -1.65 -11.59
C SER A 89 -20.04 -2.65 -12.68
N TYR A 90 -19.30 -2.62 -13.78
CA TYR A 90 -19.51 -3.52 -14.92
C TYR A 90 -18.15 -4.08 -15.31
N GLY A 91 -18.10 -5.40 -15.42
CA GLY A 91 -16.96 -6.11 -15.98
C GLY A 91 -17.20 -6.52 -17.43
N GLN A 92 -16.12 -6.71 -18.17
CA GLN A 92 -16.15 -7.29 -19.50
C GLN A 92 -14.93 -8.18 -19.68
N TYR A 93 -15.16 -9.40 -20.15
CA TYR A 93 -14.08 -10.32 -20.47
C TYR A 93 -14.40 -11.14 -21.71
N LYS A 94 -13.40 -11.79 -22.26
CA LYS A 94 -13.54 -12.72 -23.36
C LYS A 94 -13.52 -14.14 -22.82
N ASP A 95 -14.57 -14.88 -23.04
CA ASP A 95 -14.68 -16.26 -22.58
C ASP A 95 -13.82 -17.23 -23.44
N LYS A 96 -13.83 -18.51 -23.07
CA LYS A 96 -13.06 -19.56 -23.76
C LYS A 96 -13.53 -19.79 -25.20
N SER A 97 -14.77 -19.41 -25.54
CA SER A 97 -15.33 -19.51 -26.90
C SER A 97 -14.95 -18.30 -27.76
N GLY A 98 -14.35 -17.27 -27.16
CA GLY A 98 -13.99 -16.03 -27.84
C GLY A 98 -15.09 -14.98 -27.82
N GLN A 99 -16.20 -15.21 -27.12
CA GLN A 99 -17.30 -14.25 -27.01
C GLN A 99 -16.98 -13.22 -25.92
N ILE A 100 -17.46 -11.98 -26.16
CA ILE A 100 -17.41 -10.92 -25.17
C ILE A 100 -18.58 -11.07 -24.21
N VAL A 101 -18.28 -11.33 -22.95
CA VAL A 101 -19.25 -11.40 -21.85
C VAL A 101 -19.19 -10.08 -21.10
N LYS A 102 -20.35 -9.49 -20.87
CA LYS A 102 -20.52 -8.29 -20.02
C LYS A 102 -21.32 -8.71 -18.81
N GLU A 103 -20.79 -8.36 -17.64
CA GLU A 103 -21.38 -8.74 -16.36
C GLU A 103 -21.53 -7.52 -15.47
N LYS A 104 -22.69 -7.38 -14.82
CA LYS A 104 -22.82 -6.46 -13.68
C LYS A 104 -22.01 -7.00 -12.51
N SER A 105 -21.37 -6.12 -11.80
CA SER A 105 -20.63 -6.48 -10.61
C SER A 105 -20.75 -5.40 -9.51
N ARG A 106 -20.41 -5.75 -8.29
CA ARG A 106 -20.32 -4.83 -7.17
C ARG A 106 -18.96 -4.93 -6.52
N VAL A 107 -18.43 -3.77 -6.20
CA VAL A 107 -17.14 -3.66 -5.50
C VAL A 107 -17.41 -3.26 -4.06
N LEU A 108 -17.00 -4.11 -3.12
CA LEU A 108 -16.99 -3.81 -1.71
C LEU A 108 -15.59 -3.31 -1.33
N ILE A 109 -15.52 -2.10 -0.80
CA ILE A 109 -14.27 -1.48 -0.35
C ILE A 109 -14.24 -1.51 1.17
N LEU A 110 -13.24 -2.17 1.72
CA LEU A 110 -12.98 -2.28 3.14
C LEU A 110 -11.76 -1.42 3.49
N LEU A 111 -11.93 -0.52 4.45
CA LEU A 111 -10.85 0.25 5.05
C LEU A 111 -10.74 -0.13 6.52
N TYR A 112 -9.59 -0.58 6.97
CA TYR A 112 -9.38 -0.98 8.36
C TYR A 112 -7.98 -0.64 8.85
N PRO A 113 -7.82 -0.34 10.17
CA PRO A 113 -6.54 0.00 10.75
C PRO A 113 -5.47 -1.06 10.47
N LYS A 114 -4.25 -0.63 10.17
CA LYS A 114 -3.13 -1.52 9.85
C LYS A 114 -2.92 -2.62 10.90
N LYS A 115 -3.14 -2.32 12.19
CA LYS A 115 -3.00 -3.27 13.30
C LYS A 115 -3.97 -4.45 13.23
N LEU A 116 -5.11 -4.29 12.52
CA LEU A 116 -6.17 -5.31 12.42
C LEU A 116 -6.03 -6.20 11.17
N LEU A 117 -4.92 -6.10 10.41
CA LEU A 117 -4.75 -6.88 9.19
C LEU A 117 -4.94 -8.39 9.43
N LYS A 118 -4.27 -8.93 10.44
CA LYS A 118 -4.32 -10.38 10.75
C LYS A 118 -5.70 -10.83 11.22
N ASP A 119 -6.41 -9.97 11.93
CA ASP A 119 -7.75 -10.29 12.47
C ASP A 119 -8.82 -10.18 11.39
N ASN A 120 -8.63 -9.30 10.41
CA ASN A 120 -9.59 -9.07 9.34
C ASN A 120 -9.40 -10.00 8.14
N ASP A 121 -8.19 -10.54 7.94
CA ASP A 121 -7.93 -11.47 6.84
C ASP A 121 -8.88 -12.68 6.81
N PRO A 122 -9.07 -13.44 7.89
CA PRO A 122 -10.04 -14.54 7.91
C PRO A 122 -11.47 -14.08 7.71
N LYS A 123 -11.88 -12.93 8.25
CA LYS A 123 -13.23 -12.37 8.05
C LYS A 123 -13.51 -12.06 6.57
N ILE A 124 -12.51 -11.54 5.86
CA ILE A 124 -12.61 -11.28 4.43
C ILE A 124 -12.80 -12.58 3.64
N GLU A 125 -12.05 -13.63 3.98
CA GLU A 125 -12.19 -14.93 3.34
C GLU A 125 -13.54 -15.59 3.64
N GLU A 126 -14.09 -15.41 4.85
CA GLU A 126 -15.44 -15.86 5.20
C GLU A 126 -16.52 -15.17 4.34
N ILE A 127 -16.42 -13.84 4.14
CA ILE A 127 -17.33 -13.10 3.25
C ILE A 127 -17.27 -13.66 1.83
N ARG A 128 -16.07 -13.88 1.29
CA ARG A 128 -15.90 -14.46 -0.04
C ARG A 128 -16.49 -15.86 -0.15
N ALA A 129 -16.25 -16.71 0.86
CA ALA A 129 -16.78 -18.08 0.91
C ALA A 129 -18.30 -18.08 1.00
N ALA A 130 -18.90 -17.23 1.85
CA ALA A 130 -20.35 -17.08 1.98
C ALA A 130 -21.00 -16.67 0.65
N TYR A 131 -20.46 -15.67 -0.04
CA TYR A 131 -21.00 -15.25 -1.33
C TYR A 131 -20.96 -16.35 -2.37
N LYS A 132 -19.80 -17.02 -2.52
CA LYS A 132 -19.65 -18.13 -3.46
C LYS A 132 -20.64 -19.25 -3.19
N LYS A 133 -20.85 -19.60 -1.92
CA LYS A 133 -21.79 -20.64 -1.51
C LYS A 133 -23.23 -20.24 -1.79
N THR A 134 -23.64 -19.02 -1.40
CA THR A 134 -25.02 -18.55 -1.51
C THR A 134 -25.46 -18.38 -2.96
N PHE A 135 -24.59 -17.78 -3.79
CA PHE A 135 -24.93 -17.44 -5.18
C PHE A 135 -24.24 -18.32 -6.22
N LYS A 136 -23.70 -19.46 -5.81
CA LYS A 136 -23.05 -20.47 -6.67
C LYS A 136 -21.92 -19.88 -7.54
N GLN A 137 -21.24 -18.85 -7.04
CA GLN A 137 -20.15 -18.19 -7.75
C GLN A 137 -18.86 -19.03 -7.70
N GLU A 138 -18.14 -19.08 -8.80
CA GLU A 138 -16.83 -19.76 -8.85
C GLU A 138 -15.77 -19.01 -8.05
N SER A 139 -15.80 -17.67 -8.13
CA SER A 139 -14.81 -16.83 -7.49
C SER A 139 -15.39 -15.48 -7.05
N VAL A 140 -14.70 -14.85 -6.12
CA VAL A 140 -14.81 -13.44 -5.78
C VAL A 140 -13.39 -12.88 -5.84
N LEU A 141 -13.12 -11.94 -6.74
CA LEU A 141 -11.80 -11.33 -6.84
C LEU A 141 -11.54 -10.51 -5.58
N ARG A 142 -10.35 -10.66 -5.01
CA ARG A 142 -9.84 -9.86 -3.89
C ARG A 142 -8.60 -9.11 -4.33
N LEU A 143 -8.58 -7.81 -4.09
CA LEU A 143 -7.41 -6.96 -4.26
C LEU A 143 -7.01 -6.38 -2.91
N ASP A 144 -5.77 -6.62 -2.50
CA ASP A 144 -5.18 -6.02 -1.31
C ASP A 144 -4.14 -4.99 -1.73
N PHE A 145 -4.28 -3.78 -1.24
CA PHE A 145 -3.32 -2.72 -1.52
C PHE A 145 -2.15 -2.84 -0.53
N SER A 146 -0.95 -3.04 -1.04
CA SER A 146 0.27 -3.18 -0.24
C SER A 146 0.65 -1.89 0.50
N GLN A 147 0.23 -0.74 -0.03
CA GLN A 147 0.45 0.56 0.59
C GLN A 147 -0.75 0.94 1.45
N THR A 148 -0.46 1.45 2.66
CA THR A 148 -1.51 1.99 3.51
C THR A 148 -2.00 3.34 3.01
N VAL A 149 -3.30 3.59 3.12
CA VAL A 149 -3.92 4.90 2.93
C VAL A 149 -4.00 5.64 4.27
N ARG A 150 -4.04 6.96 4.23
CA ARG A 150 -4.32 7.77 5.42
C ARG A 150 -5.80 8.13 5.43
N VAL A 151 -6.43 7.92 6.58
CA VAL A 151 -7.84 8.21 6.80
C VAL A 151 -7.96 9.20 7.95
N SER A 152 -8.73 10.27 7.73
CA SER A 152 -9.15 11.23 8.75
C SER A 152 -10.67 11.37 8.68
N PHE A 153 -11.30 11.54 9.85
CA PHE A 153 -12.74 11.72 10.00
C PHE A 153 -13.05 13.13 10.50
#